data_29760531fa3c8346bc27503bbab23b80
#
_entry.id   29760531fa3c8346bc27503bbab23b80
#
_cell.length_a   1.000
_cell.length_b   1.000
_cell.length_c   1.000
_cell.angle_alpha   90.00
_cell.angle_beta   90.00
_cell.angle_gamma   90.00
#
_symmetry.space_group_name_H-M   'P 1'
#
loop_
_entity.id
_entity.type
_entity.pdbx_description
1 polymer ?
#
loop_
_entity_poly.entity_id
_entity_poly.type
_entity_poly.pdbx_seq_one_letter_code
_entity_poly.pdbx_strand_id
1 'polypeptide(L)'
;MIIDIHNHIWTRDYMPETWWKMYSTFFSTYIAGSEHSGTPEEIDRGLFAKSFDPRGLDCLREMDEAGIDKAVITAIDGTCVLGPAPKPIEDQNRELAEMARSHPDRYIFFCSIDPRAEGSLDFVNRAVEEWGARGFKLHPNMSGLYPWHEAAYPIYQRLQALGLPVLVHTGQMFHPLDPKFSEPQELDRVLADFPDLTVIAAHLGIASWRELIQVAQNRPNLVTDFSAFQHEAHGNYGRFCSVLRRCLDGFGADRVLFGCDGPVWTLWYTRKWWVDLIRGLPERGTEKASFTPEEVDAMLFKNAERILG
;
A
#
# COMPACT_ATOMS: atom_id res chain seq x y z
N MET A 1 5.40 19.33 -4.26
CA MET A 1 5.83 18.10 -3.59
C MET A 1 4.81 16.99 -3.84
N ILE A 2 5.25 15.74 -3.95
CA ILE A 2 4.37 14.55 -3.99
C ILE A 2 5.00 13.49 -3.10
N ILE A 3 4.18 12.86 -2.25
CA ILE A 3 4.59 11.74 -1.39
C ILE A 3 3.73 10.53 -1.73
N ASP A 4 4.36 9.47 -2.22
CA ASP A 4 3.73 8.19 -2.52
C ASP A 4 3.76 7.31 -1.25
N ILE A 5 2.59 7.09 -0.64
CA ILE A 5 2.52 6.41 0.66
C ILE A 5 2.58 4.87 0.57
N HIS A 6 2.56 4.30 -0.64
CA HIS A 6 2.43 2.86 -0.79
C HIS A 6 3.22 2.33 -1.97
N ASN A 7 4.39 1.74 -1.68
CA ASN A 7 5.20 1.04 -2.67
C ASN A 7 5.92 -0.17 -2.07
N HIS A 8 6.25 -1.09 -2.96
CA HIS A 8 7.11 -2.24 -2.70
C HIS A 8 8.30 -2.20 -3.65
N ILE A 9 9.42 -2.73 -3.20
CA ILE A 9 10.57 -3.03 -4.05
C ILE A 9 10.61 -4.55 -4.20
N TRP A 10 10.59 -5.03 -5.43
CA TRP A 10 10.58 -6.46 -5.70
C TRP A 10 11.94 -6.97 -6.13
N THR A 11 12.28 -8.13 -5.57
CA THR A 11 13.29 -9.04 -6.09
C THR A 11 12.70 -10.45 -6.10
N ARG A 12 13.21 -11.35 -6.94
CA ARG A 12 12.65 -12.69 -7.05
C ARG A 12 12.65 -13.46 -5.74
N ASP A 13 13.64 -13.23 -4.90
CA ASP A 13 13.85 -13.91 -3.63
C ASP A 13 13.05 -13.33 -2.45
N TYR A 14 12.36 -12.18 -2.64
CA TYR A 14 11.51 -11.60 -1.59
C TYR A 14 10.20 -12.38 -1.37
N MET A 15 9.75 -13.08 -2.39
CA MET A 15 8.50 -13.84 -2.31
C MET A 15 8.72 -15.31 -2.65
N PRO A 16 7.95 -16.24 -2.01
CA PRO A 16 8.01 -17.65 -2.35
C PRO A 16 7.44 -17.92 -3.74
N GLU A 17 7.79 -19.06 -4.34
CA GLU A 17 7.31 -19.46 -5.66
C GLU A 17 5.77 -19.54 -5.73
N THR A 18 5.13 -19.92 -4.62
CA THR A 18 3.67 -19.93 -4.47
C THR A 18 3.04 -18.55 -4.72
N TRP A 19 3.70 -17.48 -4.28
CA TRP A 19 3.25 -16.11 -4.52
C TRP A 19 3.35 -15.73 -6.00
N TRP A 20 4.50 -15.99 -6.63
CA TRP A 20 4.70 -15.68 -8.05
C TRP A 20 3.69 -16.41 -8.92
N LYS A 21 3.45 -17.69 -8.65
CA LYS A 21 2.46 -18.49 -9.36
C LYS A 21 1.04 -17.98 -9.15
N MET A 22 0.68 -17.60 -7.93
CA MET A 22 -0.63 -17.03 -7.61
C MET A 22 -0.85 -15.72 -8.37
N TYR A 23 0.09 -14.80 -8.31
CA TYR A 23 -0.01 -13.50 -8.97
C TYR A 23 -0.03 -13.62 -10.50
N SER A 24 0.84 -14.41 -11.08
CA SER A 24 0.85 -14.63 -12.53
C SER A 24 -0.45 -15.26 -13.04
N THR A 25 -1.01 -16.21 -12.28
CA THR A 25 -2.31 -16.82 -12.62
C THR A 25 -3.45 -15.81 -12.53
N PHE A 26 -3.49 -14.97 -11.48
CA PHE A 26 -4.49 -13.91 -11.36
C PHE A 26 -4.38 -12.91 -12.50
N PHE A 27 -3.19 -12.37 -12.74
CA PHE A 27 -3.01 -11.36 -13.75
C PHE A 27 -3.23 -11.88 -15.17
N SER A 28 -2.92 -13.15 -15.47
CA SER A 28 -3.24 -13.75 -16.78
C SER A 28 -4.73 -13.70 -17.12
N THR A 29 -5.59 -13.76 -16.08
CA THR A 29 -7.04 -13.64 -16.24
C THR A 29 -7.49 -12.19 -16.19
N TYR A 30 -6.96 -11.40 -15.24
CA TYR A 30 -7.36 -10.03 -14.98
C TYR A 30 -7.08 -9.09 -16.15
N ILE A 31 -5.96 -9.30 -16.86
CA ILE A 31 -5.55 -8.50 -18.01
C ILE A 31 -5.82 -9.18 -19.35
N ALA A 32 -6.59 -10.27 -19.34
CA ALA A 32 -6.93 -10.98 -20.57
C ALA A 32 -7.56 -10.04 -21.61
N GLY A 33 -7.03 -10.08 -22.84
CA GLY A 33 -7.47 -9.20 -23.92
C GLY A 33 -6.83 -7.82 -23.97
N SER A 34 -5.97 -7.46 -23.00
CA SER A 34 -5.12 -6.26 -23.09
C SER A 34 -3.87 -6.53 -23.93
N GLU A 35 -3.12 -5.47 -24.25
CA GLU A 35 -1.80 -5.57 -24.91
C GLU A 35 -0.75 -6.33 -24.08
N HIS A 36 -0.99 -6.51 -22.78
CA HIS A 36 -0.13 -7.23 -21.84
C HIS A 36 -0.64 -8.65 -21.54
N SER A 37 -1.69 -9.12 -22.23
CA SER A 37 -2.22 -10.46 -22.02
C SER A 37 -1.17 -11.53 -22.32
N GLY A 38 -1.18 -12.60 -21.53
CA GLY A 38 -0.25 -13.71 -21.68
C GLY A 38 -0.61 -14.87 -20.77
N THR A 39 0.08 -15.99 -20.96
CA THR A 39 0.02 -17.13 -20.03
C THR A 39 0.62 -16.75 -18.67
N PRO A 40 0.31 -17.47 -17.59
CA PRO A 40 0.96 -17.25 -16.30
C PRO A 40 2.49 -17.28 -16.39
N GLU A 41 3.08 -18.18 -17.19
CA GLU A 41 4.52 -18.29 -17.39
C GLU A 41 5.11 -17.05 -18.09
N GLU A 42 4.41 -16.52 -19.09
CA GLU A 42 4.84 -15.31 -19.82
C GLU A 42 4.77 -14.08 -18.92
N ILE A 43 3.75 -14.00 -18.05
CA ILE A 43 3.62 -12.92 -17.08
C ILE A 43 4.72 -13.01 -16.03
N ASP A 44 4.93 -14.20 -15.46
CA ASP A 44 5.96 -14.40 -14.43
C ASP A 44 7.37 -14.10 -14.96
N ARG A 45 7.77 -14.75 -16.06
CA ARG A 45 9.13 -14.64 -16.59
C ARG A 45 9.38 -13.41 -17.44
N GLY A 46 8.34 -12.86 -18.06
CA GLY A 46 8.44 -11.73 -18.97
C GLY A 46 8.13 -10.40 -18.29
N LEU A 47 6.95 -10.29 -17.69
CA LEU A 47 6.47 -9.03 -17.14
C LEU A 47 7.02 -8.77 -15.75
N PHE A 48 6.83 -9.71 -14.81
CA PHE A 48 7.29 -9.52 -13.44
C PHE A 48 8.82 -9.44 -13.34
N ALA A 49 9.56 -10.15 -14.19
CA ALA A 49 11.00 -10.03 -14.21
C ALA A 49 11.50 -8.61 -14.51
N LYS A 50 10.69 -7.80 -15.20
CA LYS A 50 11.03 -6.38 -15.49
C LYS A 50 10.84 -5.46 -14.29
N SER A 51 10.16 -5.92 -13.23
CA SER A 51 9.93 -5.15 -12.01
C SER A 51 10.97 -5.39 -10.92
N PHE A 52 11.93 -6.30 -11.15
CA PHE A 52 12.95 -6.59 -10.16
C PHE A 52 13.97 -5.47 -10.07
N ASP A 53 13.99 -4.83 -8.92
CA ASP A 53 14.82 -3.65 -8.63
C ASP A 53 15.57 -3.84 -7.29
N PRO A 54 16.61 -4.69 -7.26
CA PRO A 54 17.28 -5.07 -6.01
C PRO A 54 18.01 -3.92 -5.31
N ARG A 55 18.05 -2.74 -5.90
CA ARG A 55 18.68 -1.54 -5.33
C ARG A 55 17.73 -0.35 -5.21
N GLY A 56 16.48 -0.49 -5.62
CA GLY A 56 15.52 0.61 -5.65
C GLY A 56 15.82 1.73 -6.66
N LEU A 57 16.74 1.50 -7.63
CA LEU A 57 17.17 2.56 -8.56
C LEU A 57 16.19 2.77 -9.71
N ASP A 58 15.51 1.73 -10.15
CA ASP A 58 14.48 1.85 -11.18
C ASP A 58 13.26 2.59 -10.61
N CYS A 59 12.88 2.29 -9.36
CA CYS A 59 11.84 3.03 -8.65
C CYS A 59 12.20 4.53 -8.54
N LEU A 60 13.44 4.87 -8.18
CA LEU A 60 13.90 6.27 -8.13
C LEU A 60 13.78 6.98 -9.48
N ARG A 61 14.22 6.31 -10.56
CA ARG A 61 14.10 6.87 -11.92
C ARG A 61 12.65 7.14 -12.28
N GLU A 62 11.74 6.18 -12.02
CA GLU A 62 10.31 6.36 -12.28
C GLU A 62 9.70 7.47 -11.42
N MET A 63 10.16 7.63 -10.18
CA MET A 63 9.77 8.75 -9.31
C MET A 63 10.22 10.09 -9.90
N ASP A 64 11.46 10.18 -10.39
CA ASP A 64 11.99 11.40 -11.04
C ASP A 64 11.18 11.77 -12.29
N GLU A 65 10.88 10.80 -13.15
CA GLU A 65 10.06 10.97 -14.34
C GLU A 65 8.63 11.44 -14.00
N ALA A 66 8.09 11.00 -12.87
CA ALA A 66 6.75 11.35 -12.39
C ALA A 66 6.71 12.64 -11.55
N GLY A 67 7.86 13.14 -11.09
CA GLY A 67 7.95 14.25 -10.14
C GLY A 67 7.47 13.87 -8.74
N ILE A 68 7.66 12.60 -8.33
CA ILE A 68 7.42 12.12 -6.96
C ILE A 68 8.66 12.41 -6.13
N ASP A 69 8.50 13.17 -5.07
CA ASP A 69 9.61 13.58 -4.20
C ASP A 69 10.01 12.46 -3.23
N LYS A 70 9.04 11.83 -2.59
CA LYS A 70 9.28 10.75 -1.61
C LYS A 70 8.33 9.57 -1.83
N ALA A 71 8.80 8.37 -1.49
CA ALA A 71 7.97 7.16 -1.49
C ALA A 71 8.20 6.34 -0.22
N VAL A 72 7.10 5.86 0.37
CA VAL A 72 7.16 4.80 1.38
C VAL A 72 7.47 3.49 0.69
N ILE A 73 8.47 2.75 1.19
CA ILE A 73 8.82 1.41 0.73
C ILE A 73 8.66 0.41 1.86
N THR A 74 8.10 -0.75 1.58
CA THR A 74 7.83 -1.77 2.59
C THR A 74 7.93 -3.19 2.03
N ALA A 75 8.37 -4.12 2.87
CA ALA A 75 8.24 -5.55 2.62
C ALA A 75 6.80 -6.03 2.93
N ILE A 76 6.52 -7.27 2.59
CA ILE A 76 5.27 -7.96 2.95
C ILE A 76 5.64 -9.33 3.49
N ASP A 77 5.24 -9.63 4.72
CA ASP A 77 5.42 -10.98 5.27
C ASP A 77 4.21 -11.86 4.94
N GLY A 78 4.43 -12.82 4.06
CA GLY A 78 3.45 -13.84 3.66
C GLY A 78 3.78 -15.25 4.15
N THR A 79 4.78 -15.39 5.00
CA THR A 79 5.35 -16.69 5.42
C THR A 79 4.31 -17.66 5.95
N CYS A 80 3.34 -17.17 6.72
CA CYS A 80 2.34 -18.04 7.36
C CYS A 80 1.34 -18.69 6.38
N VAL A 81 1.02 -18.03 5.28
CA VAL A 81 0.01 -18.54 4.32
C VAL A 81 0.67 -19.10 3.06
N LEU A 82 1.71 -18.46 2.57
CA LEU A 82 2.33 -18.77 1.29
C LEU A 82 3.62 -19.59 1.44
N GLY A 83 4.10 -19.76 2.65
CA GLY A 83 5.39 -20.37 2.96
C GLY A 83 6.54 -19.35 2.97
N PRO A 84 7.72 -19.78 3.43
CA PRO A 84 8.88 -18.90 3.56
C PRO A 84 9.38 -18.45 2.18
N ALA A 85 9.73 -17.18 2.09
CA ALA A 85 10.47 -16.63 0.96
C ALA A 85 11.92 -17.15 0.97
N PRO A 86 12.61 -17.24 -0.21
CA PRO A 86 14.02 -17.55 -0.26
C PRO A 86 14.89 -16.61 0.60
N LYS A 87 14.56 -15.31 0.61
CA LYS A 87 15.18 -14.33 1.51
C LYS A 87 14.30 -14.13 2.74
N PRO A 88 14.83 -14.36 3.95
CA PRO A 88 14.09 -14.14 5.19
C PRO A 88 13.53 -12.72 5.31
N ILE A 89 12.36 -12.56 5.94
CA ILE A 89 11.70 -11.26 6.10
C ILE A 89 12.58 -10.22 6.81
N GLU A 90 13.40 -10.64 7.78
CA GLU A 90 14.34 -9.75 8.45
C GLU A 90 15.37 -9.15 7.50
N ASP A 91 15.93 -9.97 6.58
CA ASP A 91 16.90 -9.51 5.60
C ASP A 91 16.24 -8.58 4.56
N GLN A 92 15.00 -8.88 4.14
CA GLN A 92 14.24 -7.99 3.26
C GLN A 92 14.05 -6.60 3.90
N ASN A 93 13.61 -6.56 5.17
CA ASN A 93 13.44 -5.29 5.90
C ASN A 93 14.77 -4.53 6.05
N ARG A 94 15.88 -5.25 6.30
CA ARG A 94 17.21 -4.64 6.44
C ARG A 94 17.68 -4.03 5.12
N GLU A 95 17.48 -4.72 4.00
CA GLU A 95 17.80 -4.19 2.66
C GLU A 95 16.99 -2.94 2.32
N LEU A 96 15.67 -2.93 2.61
CA LEU A 96 14.84 -1.74 2.40
C LEU A 96 15.25 -0.58 3.31
N ALA A 97 15.60 -0.85 4.56
CA ALA A 97 16.14 0.16 5.46
C ALA A 97 17.47 0.76 4.96
N GLU A 98 18.34 -0.07 4.37
CA GLU A 98 19.60 0.38 3.75
C GLU A 98 19.34 1.24 2.50
N MET A 99 18.35 0.87 1.67
CA MET A 99 17.91 1.70 0.54
C MET A 99 17.41 3.06 1.03
N ALA A 100 16.57 3.10 2.06
CA ALA A 100 16.08 4.35 2.64
C ALA A 100 17.20 5.18 3.25
N ARG A 101 18.16 4.57 3.91
CA ARG A 101 19.34 5.26 4.47
C ARG A 101 20.25 5.80 3.37
N SER A 102 20.38 5.11 2.24
CA SER A 102 21.17 5.56 1.09
C SER A 102 20.50 6.71 0.33
N HIS A 103 19.19 6.83 0.44
CA HIS A 103 18.38 7.86 -0.23
C HIS A 103 17.39 8.51 0.76
N PRO A 104 17.86 9.18 1.83
CA PRO A 104 17.02 9.60 2.96
C PRO A 104 15.99 10.67 2.59
N ASP A 105 16.24 11.42 1.52
CA ASP A 105 15.31 12.43 1.01
C ASP A 105 14.28 11.86 0.03
N ARG A 106 14.40 10.57 -0.32
CA ARG A 106 13.57 9.92 -1.34
C ARG A 106 12.75 8.75 -0.79
N TYR A 107 13.33 7.91 0.05
CA TYR A 107 12.68 6.74 0.60
C TYR A 107 12.35 6.87 2.09
N ILE A 108 11.15 6.41 2.43
CA ILE A 108 10.67 6.28 3.81
C ILE A 108 10.42 4.80 4.04
N PHE A 109 11.10 4.21 5.02
CA PHE A 109 10.99 2.77 5.28
C PHE A 109 9.88 2.47 6.28
N PHE A 110 8.98 1.54 5.92
CA PHE A 110 8.03 0.90 6.83
C PHE A 110 8.43 -0.57 7.00
N CYS A 111 8.56 -1.03 8.24
CA CYS A 111 8.88 -2.43 8.50
C CYS A 111 7.63 -3.33 8.41
N SER A 112 7.85 -4.63 8.20
CA SER A 112 6.78 -5.63 8.12
C SER A 112 7.26 -6.96 8.69
N ILE A 113 6.45 -7.58 9.52
CA ILE A 113 6.64 -8.94 10.05
C ILE A 113 5.27 -9.51 10.45
N ASP A 114 5.10 -10.83 10.38
CA ASP A 114 3.90 -11.45 10.95
C ASP A 114 3.88 -11.22 12.48
N PRO A 115 2.80 -10.64 13.02
CA PRO A 115 2.73 -10.35 14.47
C PRO A 115 2.89 -11.59 15.38
N ARG A 116 2.63 -12.79 14.84
CA ARG A 116 2.78 -14.05 15.59
C ARG A 116 4.21 -14.60 15.58
N ALA A 117 5.10 -14.03 14.77
CA ALA A 117 6.49 -14.45 14.76
C ALA A 117 7.12 -14.25 16.15
N GLU A 118 7.91 -15.20 16.58
CA GLU A 118 8.65 -15.10 17.84
C GLU A 118 9.54 -13.84 17.81
N GLY A 119 9.46 -13.02 18.86
CA GLY A 119 10.21 -11.76 18.92
C GLY A 119 9.73 -10.65 17.97
N SER A 120 8.50 -10.73 17.44
CA SER A 120 7.96 -9.73 16.48
C SER A 120 7.99 -8.30 17.04
N LEU A 121 7.69 -8.11 18.33
CA LEU A 121 7.78 -6.79 18.97
C LEU A 121 9.23 -6.29 19.07
N ASP A 122 10.17 -7.16 19.43
CA ASP A 122 11.60 -6.82 19.50
C ASP A 122 12.15 -6.50 18.10
N PHE A 123 11.66 -7.21 17.08
CA PHE A 123 11.97 -6.89 15.69
C PHE A 123 11.49 -5.48 15.33
N VAL A 124 10.23 -5.13 15.64
CA VAL A 124 9.68 -3.78 15.37
C VAL A 124 10.47 -2.71 16.14
N ASN A 125 10.84 -2.96 17.41
CA ASN A 125 11.68 -2.04 18.18
C ASN A 125 13.02 -1.80 17.48
N ARG A 126 13.71 -2.86 17.06
CA ARG A 126 14.98 -2.75 16.31
C ARG A 126 14.80 -2.01 14.99
N ALA A 127 13.73 -2.32 14.26
CA ALA A 127 13.44 -1.66 12.99
C ALA A 127 13.27 -0.14 13.15
N VAL A 128 12.60 0.29 14.21
CA VAL A 128 12.42 1.71 14.52
C VAL A 128 13.71 2.35 15.04
N GLU A 129 14.35 1.74 16.03
CA GLU A 129 15.46 2.35 16.77
C GLU A 129 16.79 2.29 16.00
N GLU A 130 17.05 1.18 15.28
CA GLU A 130 18.32 0.96 14.60
C GLU A 130 18.26 1.15 13.09
N TRP A 131 17.11 0.82 12.45
CA TRP A 131 16.96 0.86 10.99
C TRP A 131 16.16 2.06 10.50
N GLY A 132 15.59 2.85 11.40
CA GLY A 132 14.89 4.09 11.07
C GLY A 132 13.51 3.89 10.45
N ALA A 133 12.81 2.81 10.80
CA ALA A 133 11.45 2.60 10.33
C ALA A 133 10.52 3.72 10.81
N ARG A 134 9.70 4.25 9.90
CA ARG A 134 8.75 5.33 10.13
C ARG A 134 7.30 4.86 10.15
N GLY A 135 7.07 3.56 10.16
CA GLY A 135 5.77 2.92 10.24
C GLY A 135 5.87 1.41 10.10
N PHE A 136 4.72 0.77 10.09
CA PHE A 136 4.59 -0.68 10.00
C PHE A 136 3.61 -1.06 8.89
N LYS A 137 3.90 -2.13 8.16
CA LYS A 137 2.97 -2.72 7.17
C LYS A 137 2.41 -4.03 7.71
N LEU A 138 1.08 -4.15 7.70
CA LEU A 138 0.37 -5.41 7.93
C LEU A 138 -0.40 -5.80 6.67
N HIS A 139 -0.29 -7.07 6.29
CA HIS A 139 -1.08 -7.64 5.20
C HIS A 139 -1.93 -8.82 5.74
N PRO A 140 -3.15 -8.56 6.23
CA PRO A 140 -3.95 -9.56 6.97
C PRO A 140 -4.18 -10.86 6.21
N ASN A 141 -4.44 -10.80 4.89
CA ASN A 141 -4.63 -12.00 4.07
C ASN A 141 -3.37 -12.85 3.95
N MET A 142 -2.18 -12.22 3.83
CA MET A 142 -0.91 -12.93 3.74
C MET A 142 -0.47 -13.50 5.08
N SER A 143 -0.80 -12.80 6.17
CA SER A 143 -0.61 -13.33 7.51
C SER A 143 -1.69 -14.36 7.89
N GLY A 144 -2.86 -14.35 7.22
CA GLY A 144 -4.00 -15.23 7.55
C GLY A 144 -4.57 -14.94 8.93
N LEU A 145 -4.60 -13.67 9.34
CA LEU A 145 -5.13 -13.24 10.63
C LEU A 145 -5.95 -11.95 10.48
N TYR A 146 -6.91 -11.77 11.35
CA TYR A 146 -7.64 -10.49 11.45
C TYR A 146 -6.74 -9.38 12.00
N PRO A 147 -6.92 -8.11 11.57
CA PRO A 147 -6.14 -6.98 12.09
C PRO A 147 -6.20 -6.86 13.62
N TRP A 148 -7.33 -7.23 14.23
CA TRP A 148 -7.56 -7.22 15.68
C TRP A 148 -7.07 -8.48 16.42
N HIS A 149 -6.27 -9.33 15.77
CA HIS A 149 -5.68 -10.49 16.44
C HIS A 149 -4.74 -10.03 17.57
N GLU A 150 -4.84 -10.67 18.73
CA GLU A 150 -4.12 -10.26 19.95
C GLU A 150 -2.62 -10.14 19.79
N ALA A 151 -1.99 -10.96 18.94
CA ALA A 151 -0.56 -10.89 18.64
C ALA A 151 -0.13 -9.55 18.01
N ALA A 152 -1.02 -8.83 17.35
CA ALA A 152 -0.73 -7.53 16.75
C ALA A 152 -0.80 -6.36 17.76
N TYR A 153 -1.49 -6.53 18.87
CA TYR A 153 -1.74 -5.48 19.86
C TYR A 153 -0.47 -4.88 20.48
N PRO A 154 0.56 -5.67 20.89
CA PRO A 154 1.81 -5.10 21.37
C PRO A 154 2.49 -4.20 20.34
N ILE A 155 2.41 -4.55 19.04
CA ILE A 155 2.96 -3.74 17.95
C ILE A 155 2.15 -2.43 17.84
N TYR A 156 0.82 -2.49 17.80
CA TYR A 156 -0.03 -1.29 17.73
C TYR A 156 0.19 -0.37 18.92
N GLN A 157 0.28 -0.91 20.13
CA GLN A 157 0.58 -0.13 21.33
C GLN A 157 1.94 0.58 21.22
N ARG A 158 2.94 -0.09 20.68
CA ARG A 158 4.28 0.50 20.45
C ARG A 158 4.24 1.61 19.40
N LEU A 159 3.58 1.36 18.28
CA LEU A 159 3.44 2.36 17.21
C LEU A 159 2.65 3.60 17.68
N GLN A 160 1.55 3.39 18.41
CA GLN A 160 0.77 4.48 19.00
C GLN A 160 1.64 5.32 19.95
N ALA A 161 2.40 4.69 20.84
CA ALA A 161 3.29 5.38 21.79
C ALA A 161 4.39 6.20 21.09
N LEU A 162 4.77 5.83 19.87
CA LEU A 162 5.78 6.50 19.06
C LEU A 162 5.17 7.52 18.07
N GLY A 163 3.84 7.57 17.94
CA GLY A 163 3.16 8.37 16.92
C GLY A 163 3.42 7.88 15.50
N LEU A 164 3.74 6.60 15.31
CA LEU A 164 4.03 6.00 14.01
C LEU A 164 2.78 5.32 13.42
N PRO A 165 2.50 5.46 12.12
CA PRO A 165 1.34 4.86 11.48
C PRO A 165 1.52 3.37 11.21
N VAL A 166 0.38 2.67 11.04
CA VAL A 166 0.33 1.34 10.45
C VAL A 166 -0.42 1.39 9.10
N LEU A 167 0.21 0.87 8.05
CA LEU A 167 -0.40 0.68 6.73
C LEU A 167 -0.95 -0.75 6.67
N VAL A 168 -2.26 -0.88 6.61
CA VAL A 168 -2.95 -2.18 6.59
C VAL A 168 -3.55 -2.42 5.22
N HIS A 169 -3.22 -3.57 4.60
CA HIS A 169 -3.89 -3.97 3.36
C HIS A 169 -5.38 -4.16 3.62
N THR A 170 -6.23 -3.55 2.78
CA THR A 170 -7.68 -3.73 2.80
C THR A 170 -8.21 -4.03 1.41
N GLY A 171 -9.34 -4.72 1.36
CA GLY A 171 -9.98 -5.13 0.13
C GLY A 171 -9.70 -6.56 -0.28
N GLN A 172 -10.34 -6.95 -1.36
CA GLN A 172 -10.34 -8.34 -1.81
C GLN A 172 -8.97 -8.78 -2.29
N MET A 173 -8.63 -10.02 -1.97
CA MET A 173 -7.50 -10.75 -2.52
C MET A 173 -8.02 -12.03 -3.18
N PHE A 174 -7.15 -12.67 -3.96
CA PHE A 174 -7.49 -13.86 -4.74
C PHE A 174 -6.89 -15.12 -4.12
N HIS A 175 -7.50 -16.27 -4.47
CA HIS A 175 -7.08 -17.58 -3.96
C HIS A 175 -5.55 -17.80 -4.14
N PRO A 176 -4.84 -18.33 -3.12
CA PRO A 176 -5.34 -18.95 -1.90
C PRO A 176 -5.55 -18.01 -0.71
N LEU A 177 -5.41 -16.71 -0.88
CA LEU A 177 -5.60 -15.74 0.20
C LEU A 177 -7.10 -15.56 0.49
N ASP A 178 -7.48 -15.60 1.78
CA ASP A 178 -8.86 -15.45 2.20
C ASP A 178 -9.20 -13.96 2.40
N PRO A 179 -10.13 -13.40 1.60
CA PRO A 179 -10.48 -11.98 1.65
C PRO A 179 -11.09 -11.53 2.98
N LYS A 180 -11.68 -12.43 3.76
CA LYS A 180 -12.31 -12.09 5.05
C LYS A 180 -11.37 -11.36 6.03
N PHE A 181 -10.07 -11.61 5.95
CA PHE A 181 -9.09 -11.00 6.85
C PHE A 181 -8.81 -9.52 6.55
N SER A 182 -9.18 -9.03 5.36
CA SER A 182 -8.94 -7.65 4.92
C SER A 182 -10.21 -6.85 4.64
N GLU A 183 -11.36 -7.33 5.09
CA GLU A 183 -12.58 -6.55 5.03
C GLU A 183 -12.44 -5.28 5.89
N PRO A 184 -12.83 -4.10 5.37
CA PRO A 184 -12.62 -2.83 6.08
C PRO A 184 -13.23 -2.76 7.48
N GLN A 185 -14.34 -3.45 7.71
CA GLN A 185 -15.01 -3.51 9.02
C GLN A 185 -14.13 -4.13 10.11
N GLU A 186 -13.19 -5.00 9.72
CA GLU A 186 -12.28 -5.64 10.66
C GLU A 186 -11.26 -4.66 11.29
N LEU A 187 -11.15 -3.44 10.72
CA LEU A 187 -10.35 -2.37 11.31
C LEU A 187 -11.05 -1.65 12.47
N ASP A 188 -12.38 -1.69 12.55
CA ASP A 188 -13.15 -0.91 13.52
C ASP A 188 -12.72 -1.16 14.97
N ARG A 189 -12.47 -2.44 15.32
CA ARG A 189 -12.01 -2.83 16.64
C ARG A 189 -10.62 -2.28 16.96
N VAL A 190 -9.67 -2.39 16.02
CA VAL A 190 -8.30 -1.84 16.21
C VAL A 190 -8.36 -0.33 16.42
N LEU A 191 -9.16 0.37 15.62
CA LEU A 191 -9.32 1.83 15.68
C LEU A 191 -9.99 2.28 16.98
N ALA A 192 -10.87 1.46 17.56
CA ALA A 192 -11.50 1.71 18.86
C ALA A 192 -10.52 1.48 20.01
N ASP A 193 -9.75 0.38 19.95
CA ASP A 193 -8.83 -0.03 21.02
C ASP A 193 -7.56 0.85 21.06
N PHE A 194 -7.20 1.45 19.91
CA PHE A 194 -6.02 2.33 19.74
C PHE A 194 -6.40 3.68 19.12
N PRO A 195 -7.08 4.57 19.84
CA PRO A 195 -7.66 5.80 19.29
C PRO A 195 -6.62 6.83 18.81
N ASP A 196 -5.39 6.77 19.30
CA ASP A 196 -4.29 7.67 18.90
C ASP A 196 -3.38 7.02 17.82
N LEU A 197 -3.62 5.76 17.43
CA LEU A 197 -2.89 5.10 16.35
C LEU A 197 -3.46 5.55 15.00
N THR A 198 -2.64 6.13 14.15
CA THR A 198 -3.03 6.37 12.76
C THR A 198 -2.99 5.05 11.97
N VAL A 199 -4.15 4.60 11.50
CA VAL A 199 -4.29 3.43 10.62
C VAL A 199 -4.53 3.90 9.20
N ILE A 200 -3.67 3.49 8.27
CA ILE A 200 -3.79 3.76 6.83
C ILE A 200 -4.40 2.50 6.19
N ALA A 201 -5.68 2.57 5.82
CA ALA A 201 -6.32 1.50 5.06
C ALA A 201 -5.92 1.59 3.59
N ALA A 202 -5.20 0.61 3.09
CA ALA A 202 -4.73 0.61 1.71
C ALA A 202 -5.86 0.46 0.69
N HIS A 203 -5.70 1.07 -0.49
CA HIS A 203 -6.52 0.83 -1.70
C HIS A 203 -8.01 1.21 -1.57
N LEU A 204 -8.39 2.15 -0.70
CA LEU A 204 -9.80 2.48 -0.44
C LEU A 204 -10.68 1.26 -0.14
N GLY A 205 -10.11 0.13 0.30
CA GLY A 205 -10.84 -1.13 0.44
C GLY A 205 -11.22 -1.80 -0.89
N ILE A 206 -10.70 -1.35 -2.02
CA ILE A 206 -11.01 -1.86 -3.39
C ILE A 206 -12.53 -1.89 -3.64
N ALA A 207 -13.15 -3.07 -3.70
CA ALA A 207 -14.59 -3.21 -3.92
C ALA A 207 -15.44 -2.79 -2.69
N SER A 208 -14.85 -2.83 -1.49
CA SER A 208 -15.51 -2.54 -0.19
C SER A 208 -15.31 -1.08 0.28
N TRP A 209 -15.14 -0.13 -0.66
CA TRP A 209 -14.91 1.27 -0.32
C TRP A 209 -16.07 1.93 0.44
N ARG A 210 -17.32 1.46 0.26
CA ARG A 210 -18.50 1.98 0.99
C ARG A 210 -18.44 1.63 2.47
N GLU A 211 -18.06 0.40 2.76
CA GLU A 211 -17.87 -0.14 4.09
C GLU A 211 -16.71 0.61 4.79
N LEU A 212 -15.64 0.88 4.05
CA LEU A 212 -14.51 1.66 4.58
C LEU A 212 -14.94 3.09 4.95
N ILE A 213 -15.76 3.75 4.13
CA ILE A 213 -16.33 5.06 4.46
C ILE A 213 -17.18 5.00 5.75
N GLN A 214 -17.98 3.96 5.94
CA GLN A 214 -18.79 3.81 7.15
C GLN A 214 -17.92 3.70 8.41
N VAL A 215 -16.81 2.98 8.34
CA VAL A 215 -15.83 2.93 9.44
C VAL A 215 -15.22 4.31 9.68
N ALA A 216 -14.79 5.00 8.62
CA ALA A 216 -14.13 6.30 8.70
C ALA A 216 -15.00 7.40 9.34
N GLN A 217 -16.33 7.33 9.17
CA GLN A 217 -17.28 8.28 9.78
C GLN A 217 -17.27 8.24 11.31
N ASN A 218 -16.91 7.09 11.89
CA ASN A 218 -16.88 6.89 13.34
C ASN A 218 -15.46 6.82 13.91
N ARG A 219 -14.43 6.78 13.06
CA ARG A 219 -13.02 6.58 13.43
C ARG A 219 -12.14 7.68 12.83
N PRO A 220 -11.87 8.76 13.56
CA PRO A 220 -11.07 9.88 13.05
C PRO A 220 -9.59 9.51 12.80
N ASN A 221 -9.10 8.46 13.45
CA ASN A 221 -7.75 7.92 13.31
C ASN A 221 -7.58 6.97 12.11
N LEU A 222 -8.64 6.74 11.31
CA LEU A 222 -8.58 6.04 10.04
C LEU A 222 -8.31 7.02 8.91
N VAL A 223 -7.27 6.76 8.15
CA VAL A 223 -6.97 7.40 6.85
C VAL A 223 -6.89 6.32 5.77
N THR A 224 -6.84 6.69 4.50
CA THR A 224 -6.77 5.71 3.41
C THR A 224 -5.91 6.21 2.26
N ASP A 225 -5.34 5.29 1.49
CA ASP A 225 -4.77 5.59 0.18
C ASP A 225 -5.67 5.07 -0.96
N PHE A 226 -5.54 5.64 -2.14
CA PHE A 226 -6.27 5.20 -3.34
C PHE A 226 -5.36 4.53 -4.37
N SER A 227 -4.28 3.92 -3.94
CA SER A 227 -3.48 3.02 -4.80
C SER A 227 -4.33 1.83 -5.28
N ALA A 228 -3.88 1.13 -6.31
CA ALA A 228 -4.61 0.06 -7.00
C ALA A 228 -5.88 0.50 -7.76
N PHE A 229 -6.24 1.80 -7.77
CA PHE A 229 -7.34 2.33 -8.58
C PHE A 229 -6.92 2.75 -10.00
N GLN A 230 -5.67 2.56 -10.40
CA GLN A 230 -5.16 2.90 -11.72
C GLN A 230 -5.95 2.20 -12.83
N HIS A 231 -6.26 0.92 -12.66
CA HIS A 231 -7.03 0.15 -13.65
C HIS A 231 -8.46 0.68 -13.81
N GLU A 232 -9.12 1.00 -12.69
CA GLU A 232 -10.45 1.61 -12.71
C GLU A 232 -10.41 2.98 -13.39
N ALA A 233 -9.42 3.81 -13.06
CA ALA A 233 -9.25 5.13 -13.66
C ALA A 233 -9.00 5.07 -15.17
N HIS A 234 -8.26 4.07 -15.64
CA HIS A 234 -8.00 3.85 -17.05
C HIS A 234 -9.24 3.33 -17.80
N GLY A 235 -9.92 2.32 -17.24
CA GLY A 235 -11.05 1.65 -17.88
C GLY A 235 -12.38 2.39 -17.72
N ASN A 236 -12.58 3.11 -16.62
CA ASN A 236 -13.82 3.82 -16.30
C ASN A 236 -13.57 5.07 -15.47
N TYR A 237 -13.00 6.09 -16.09
CA TYR A 237 -12.63 7.36 -15.44
C TYR A 237 -13.77 7.99 -14.64
N GLY A 238 -15.00 8.00 -15.20
CA GLY A 238 -16.17 8.57 -14.51
C GLY A 238 -16.53 7.85 -13.21
N ARG A 239 -16.38 6.53 -13.18
CA ARG A 239 -16.56 5.73 -11.95
C ARG A 239 -15.45 6.00 -10.97
N PHE A 240 -14.20 6.03 -11.41
CA PHE A 240 -13.06 6.39 -10.56
C PHE A 240 -13.30 7.76 -9.88
N CYS A 241 -13.63 8.81 -10.65
CA CYS A 241 -13.92 10.13 -10.09
C CYS A 241 -15.08 10.08 -9.08
N SER A 242 -16.14 9.33 -9.38
CA SER A 242 -17.29 9.20 -8.47
C SER A 242 -16.94 8.50 -7.16
N VAL A 243 -16.09 7.45 -7.20
CA VAL A 243 -15.62 6.75 -6.01
C VAL A 243 -14.71 7.65 -5.19
N LEU A 244 -13.70 8.28 -5.82
CA LEU A 244 -12.76 9.16 -5.14
C LEU A 244 -13.48 10.35 -4.48
N ARG A 245 -14.46 10.96 -5.17
CA ARG A 245 -15.27 12.05 -4.59
C ARG A 245 -16.02 11.58 -3.34
N ARG A 246 -16.68 10.43 -3.38
CA ARG A 246 -17.38 9.87 -2.23
C ARG A 246 -16.43 9.54 -1.06
N CYS A 247 -15.20 9.11 -1.36
CA CYS A 247 -14.20 8.90 -0.33
C CYS A 247 -13.75 10.22 0.31
N LEU A 248 -13.49 11.26 -0.49
CA LEU A 248 -13.20 12.60 0.04
C LEU A 248 -14.34 13.17 0.87
N ASP A 249 -15.59 12.99 0.43
CA ASP A 249 -16.78 13.45 1.17
C ASP A 249 -16.98 12.65 2.48
N GLY A 250 -16.67 11.37 2.48
CA GLY A 250 -16.89 10.48 3.62
C GLY A 250 -15.78 10.49 4.67
N PHE A 251 -14.53 10.58 4.23
CA PHE A 251 -13.36 10.69 5.11
C PHE A 251 -13.07 12.13 5.54
N GLY A 252 -13.30 13.09 4.64
CA GLY A 252 -12.68 14.41 4.65
C GLY A 252 -11.42 14.43 3.79
N ALA A 253 -11.18 15.56 3.13
CA ALA A 253 -10.06 15.71 2.20
C ALA A 253 -8.68 15.56 2.87
N ASP A 254 -8.61 15.73 4.19
CA ASP A 254 -7.40 15.61 5.01
C ASP A 254 -7.02 14.16 5.37
N ARG A 255 -7.83 13.16 4.99
CA ARG A 255 -7.62 11.74 5.34
C ARG A 255 -7.48 10.80 4.15
N VAL A 256 -7.36 11.33 2.94
CA VAL A 256 -7.14 10.54 1.71
C VAL A 256 -5.74 10.82 1.19
N LEU A 257 -4.98 9.76 0.87
CA LEU A 257 -3.55 9.79 0.56
C LEU A 257 -3.30 9.26 -0.86
N PHE A 258 -2.28 9.80 -1.51
CA PHE A 258 -1.79 9.30 -2.80
C PHE A 258 -0.90 8.08 -2.60
N GLY A 259 -1.10 7.05 -3.42
CA GLY A 259 -0.25 5.86 -3.50
C GLY A 259 -0.22 5.28 -4.91
N CYS A 260 0.89 4.62 -5.26
CA CYS A 260 1.05 3.93 -6.54
C CYS A 260 0.87 2.41 -6.43
N ASP A 261 1.16 1.82 -5.26
CA ASP A 261 1.26 0.37 -5.07
C ASP A 261 2.15 -0.27 -6.16
N GLY A 262 3.31 0.38 -6.38
CA GLY A 262 4.34 -0.16 -7.25
C GLY A 262 5.07 -1.35 -6.58
N PRO A 263 5.66 -2.25 -7.39
CA PRO A 263 5.67 -2.24 -8.83
C PRO A 263 4.44 -2.88 -9.47
N VAL A 264 3.54 -3.51 -8.71
CA VAL A 264 2.44 -4.30 -9.27
C VAL A 264 1.58 -3.50 -10.26
N TRP A 265 1.16 -2.31 -9.90
CA TRP A 265 0.34 -1.48 -10.79
C TRP A 265 1.16 -0.61 -11.74
N THR A 266 2.42 -0.30 -11.40
CA THR A 266 3.28 0.51 -12.28
C THR A 266 3.81 -0.28 -13.48
N LEU A 267 3.69 -1.61 -13.47
CA LEU A 267 3.90 -2.45 -14.66
C LEU A 267 2.91 -2.17 -15.79
N TRP A 268 1.69 -1.72 -15.45
CA TRP A 268 0.60 -1.47 -16.40
C TRP A 268 0.39 0.03 -16.63
N TYR A 269 0.56 0.83 -15.58
CA TYR A 269 0.26 2.26 -15.56
C TYR A 269 1.43 3.02 -14.96
N THR A 270 2.19 3.73 -15.77
CA THR A 270 3.39 4.44 -15.28
C THR A 270 3.04 5.40 -14.14
N ARG A 271 3.97 5.60 -13.18
CA ARG A 271 3.82 6.57 -12.09
C ARG A 271 3.50 7.96 -12.62
N LYS A 272 4.16 8.35 -13.74
CA LYS A 272 3.93 9.63 -14.39
C LYS A 272 2.48 9.78 -14.86
N TRP A 273 1.92 8.77 -15.54
CA TRP A 273 0.53 8.80 -15.98
C TRP A 273 -0.42 8.94 -14.79
N TRP A 274 -0.17 8.23 -13.70
CA TRP A 274 -1.00 8.28 -12.51
C TRP A 274 -0.95 9.64 -11.83
N VAL A 275 0.24 10.22 -11.65
CA VAL A 275 0.43 11.58 -11.12
C VAL A 275 -0.26 12.62 -12.01
N ASP A 276 -0.05 12.56 -13.33
CA ASP A 276 -0.64 13.52 -14.27
C ASP A 276 -2.18 13.43 -14.28
N LEU A 277 -2.74 12.23 -14.10
CA LEU A 277 -4.18 12.05 -13.99
C LEU A 277 -4.72 12.72 -12.72
N ILE A 278 -4.08 12.48 -11.57
CA ILE A 278 -4.52 13.07 -10.29
C ILE A 278 -4.35 14.60 -10.29
N ARG A 279 -3.23 15.10 -10.78
CA ARG A 279 -3.01 16.56 -10.93
C ARG A 279 -4.05 17.23 -11.81
N GLY A 280 -4.53 16.53 -12.83
CA GLY A 280 -5.53 17.04 -13.76
C GLY A 280 -6.98 16.95 -13.27
N LEU A 281 -7.26 16.41 -12.09
CA LEU A 281 -8.63 16.25 -11.56
C LEU A 281 -9.42 17.57 -11.48
N PRO A 282 -8.82 18.73 -11.11
CA PRO A 282 -9.57 19.98 -11.05
C PRO A 282 -10.16 20.42 -12.40
N GLU A 283 -9.43 20.19 -13.50
CA GLU A 283 -9.87 20.53 -14.85
C GLU A 283 -10.66 19.42 -15.53
N ARG A 284 -10.45 18.17 -15.12
CA ARG A 284 -10.98 16.96 -15.79
C ARG A 284 -12.03 16.22 -14.98
N GLY A 285 -12.50 16.81 -13.89
CA GLY A 285 -13.59 16.26 -13.10
C GLY A 285 -14.84 16.02 -13.99
N THR A 286 -15.76 15.20 -13.50
CA THR A 286 -17.02 14.94 -14.17
C THR A 286 -18.12 15.85 -13.63
N GLU A 287 -19.28 15.96 -14.36
CA GLU A 287 -20.44 16.71 -13.86
C GLU A 287 -20.90 16.29 -12.45
N LYS A 288 -20.60 15.04 -12.05
CA LYS A 288 -20.98 14.45 -10.75
C LYS A 288 -19.85 14.39 -9.72
N ALA A 289 -18.64 14.75 -10.11
CA ALA A 289 -17.44 14.64 -9.25
C ALA A 289 -16.44 15.73 -9.65
N SER A 290 -16.50 16.86 -8.98
CA SER A 290 -15.51 17.94 -9.09
C SER A 290 -14.50 17.85 -7.96
N PHE A 291 -13.31 18.35 -8.21
CA PHE A 291 -12.20 18.38 -7.26
C PHE A 291 -11.57 19.78 -7.24
N THR A 292 -11.14 20.23 -6.09
CA THR A 292 -10.41 21.51 -5.99
C THR A 292 -8.90 21.28 -6.02
N PRO A 293 -8.10 22.28 -6.43
CA PRO A 293 -6.65 22.20 -6.33
C PRO A 293 -6.16 21.89 -4.90
N GLU A 294 -6.83 22.44 -3.88
CA GLU A 294 -6.50 22.22 -2.47
C GLU A 294 -6.71 20.74 -2.04
N GLU A 295 -7.78 20.10 -2.53
CA GLU A 295 -8.03 18.68 -2.29
C GLU A 295 -6.97 17.82 -2.98
N VAL A 296 -6.57 18.16 -4.21
CA VAL A 296 -5.50 17.45 -4.92
C VAL A 296 -4.16 17.61 -4.21
N ASP A 297 -3.82 18.80 -3.75
CA ASP A 297 -2.63 19.05 -2.94
C ASP A 297 -2.66 18.28 -1.62
N ALA A 298 -3.83 18.21 -0.96
CA ALA A 298 -4.00 17.44 0.27
C ALA A 298 -3.69 15.96 0.03
N MET A 299 -4.27 15.36 -1.01
CA MET A 299 -4.02 13.98 -1.39
C MET A 299 -2.57 13.70 -1.77
N LEU A 300 -1.98 14.57 -2.62
CA LEU A 300 -0.65 14.34 -3.17
C LEU A 300 0.47 14.44 -2.13
N PHE A 301 0.34 15.32 -1.11
CA PHE A 301 1.44 15.46 -0.15
C PHE A 301 1.05 15.94 1.25
N LYS A 302 0.12 16.92 1.43
CA LYS A 302 -0.10 17.56 2.75
C LYS A 302 -0.54 16.56 3.82
N ASN A 303 -1.38 15.59 3.44
CA ASN A 303 -1.87 14.56 4.35
C ASN A 303 -0.75 13.60 4.75
N ALA A 304 0.05 13.14 3.77
CA ALA A 304 1.18 12.27 4.02
C ALA A 304 2.26 12.97 4.86
N GLU A 305 2.58 14.24 4.57
CA GLU A 305 3.53 15.04 5.35
C GLU A 305 3.11 15.15 6.82
N ARG A 306 1.83 15.41 7.09
CA ARG A 306 1.28 15.48 8.45
C ARG A 306 1.39 14.15 9.20
N ILE A 307 1.24 13.02 8.53
CA ILE A 307 1.25 11.68 9.14
C ILE A 307 2.67 11.17 9.36
N LEU A 308 3.58 11.51 8.46
CA LEU A 308 4.95 11.00 8.48
C LEU A 308 5.93 11.90 9.25
N GLY A 309 5.56 13.15 9.50
CA GLY A 309 6.36 14.13 10.23
C GLY A 309 7.40 14.80 9.36
#